data_4022a25375a329e1ba4031b422921efe
#
_entry.id   4022a25375a329e1ba4031b422921efe
#
_cell.length_a   1.000
_cell.length_b   1.000
_cell.length_c   1.000
_cell.angle_alpha   90.00
_cell.angle_beta   90.00
_cell.angle_gamma   90.00
#
_symmetry.space_group_name_H-M   'P 1'
#
loop_
_entity.id
_entity.type
_entity.pdbx_description
1 polymer ?
#
loop_
_entity_poly.entity_id
_entity_poly.type
_entity_poly.pdbx_seq_one_letter_code
_entity_poly.pdbx_strand_id
1 'polypeptide(L)'
;MALRDIVAAVSRYFLGDPQVVEIAVATLIARGHLLLMGPVGGGKTTLAKALARAIGGTFARVQMTNETLPSDILGYGVYVQGEVKVVKGPIFNNVVLIDEINRAPPRTLSALIEPMQERTVTIEGVTFKLPDPHMVIATINLTEVARGATQPLPYAVTDRFTAALTINYADVAREKEIVRLSEELEGLDGRPQGAAPLNASIRGIYVSDLVMEYMIQLVERIRRDERVELPLSTRAPIALYRLSKAIALLDGRNYVVPDDVKKAAHPALDHRVVLKPEYGDVSPADVVEDALREVEPSWFLEV
;
A
#
# COMPACT_ATOMS: atom_id res chain seq x y z
N MET A 1 0.24 -15.34 17.42
CA MET A 1 -0.28 -15.64 16.07
C MET A 1 0.91 -15.60 15.12
N ALA A 2 1.16 -16.68 14.38
CA ALA A 2 2.22 -16.65 13.36
C ALA A 2 1.82 -15.65 12.25
N LEU A 3 2.80 -15.02 11.60
CA LEU A 3 2.50 -14.02 10.53
C LEU A 3 1.75 -14.66 9.35
N ARG A 4 2.00 -15.94 9.09
CA ARG A 4 1.26 -16.73 8.10
C ARG A 4 -0.22 -16.90 8.45
N ASP A 5 -0.58 -16.86 9.74
CA ASP A 5 -1.98 -16.90 10.18
C ASP A 5 -2.74 -15.64 9.75
N ILE A 6 -2.04 -14.48 9.69
CA ILE A 6 -2.63 -13.23 9.18
C ILE A 6 -2.95 -13.36 7.70
N VAL A 7 -2.01 -13.90 6.90
CA VAL A 7 -2.23 -14.15 5.47
C VAL A 7 -3.43 -15.08 5.28
N ALA A 8 -3.48 -16.20 6.02
CA ALA A 8 -4.59 -17.14 5.96
C ALA A 8 -5.94 -16.52 6.37
N ALA A 9 -5.94 -15.70 7.44
CA ALA A 9 -7.14 -14.99 7.90
C ALA A 9 -7.66 -13.98 6.87
N VAL A 10 -6.79 -13.28 6.15
CA VAL A 10 -7.17 -12.36 5.07
C VAL A 10 -7.66 -13.12 3.85
N SER A 11 -6.96 -14.20 3.45
CA SER A 11 -7.31 -15.03 2.30
C SER A 11 -8.66 -15.73 2.45
N ARG A 12 -9.16 -15.90 3.67
CA ARG A 12 -10.52 -16.41 3.91
C ARG A 12 -11.60 -15.50 3.33
N TYR A 13 -11.38 -14.19 3.32
CA TYR A 13 -12.36 -13.20 2.87
C TYR A 13 -12.02 -12.59 1.51
N PHE A 14 -10.75 -12.50 1.17
CA PHE A 14 -10.31 -12.00 -0.13
C PHE A 14 -9.90 -13.17 -1.04
N LEU A 15 -10.80 -13.52 -1.95
CA LEU A 15 -10.66 -14.65 -2.89
C LEU A 15 -10.02 -14.24 -4.22
N GLY A 16 -9.22 -13.18 -4.22
CA GLY A 16 -8.43 -12.74 -5.37
C GLY A 16 -7.10 -13.50 -5.50
N ASP A 17 -6.12 -12.84 -6.14
CA ASP A 17 -4.77 -13.37 -6.26
C ASP A 17 -4.11 -13.48 -4.87
N PRO A 18 -3.58 -14.66 -4.47
CA PRO A 18 -2.88 -14.84 -3.21
C PRO A 18 -1.68 -13.91 -3.03
N GLN A 19 -0.98 -13.55 -4.11
CA GLN A 19 0.14 -12.61 -4.06
C GLN A 19 -0.29 -11.22 -3.58
N VAL A 20 -1.49 -10.80 -3.95
CA VAL A 20 -2.08 -9.53 -3.46
C VAL A 20 -2.20 -9.53 -1.94
N VAL A 21 -2.66 -10.63 -1.35
CA VAL A 21 -2.76 -10.78 0.10
C VAL A 21 -1.39 -10.77 0.76
N GLU A 22 -0.43 -11.53 0.23
CA GLU A 22 0.94 -11.59 0.78
C GLU A 22 1.60 -10.21 0.77
N ILE A 23 1.55 -9.48 -0.34
CA ILE A 23 2.14 -8.14 -0.45
C ILE A 23 1.39 -7.12 0.41
N ALA A 24 0.06 -7.21 0.51
CA ALA A 24 -0.71 -6.31 1.39
C ALA A 24 -0.33 -6.51 2.87
N VAL A 25 -0.19 -7.77 3.32
CA VAL A 25 0.28 -8.10 4.68
C VAL A 25 1.74 -7.69 4.86
N ALA A 26 2.62 -7.95 3.89
CA ALA A 26 4.02 -7.49 3.92
C ALA A 26 4.11 -5.96 4.02
N THR A 27 3.28 -5.23 3.28
CA THR A 27 3.22 -3.76 3.33
C THR A 27 2.81 -3.26 4.73
N LEU A 28 1.84 -3.91 5.36
CA LEU A 28 1.43 -3.61 6.73
C LEU A 28 2.57 -3.87 7.74
N ILE A 29 3.26 -5.01 7.64
CA ILE A 29 4.42 -5.37 8.47
C ILE A 29 5.58 -4.39 8.27
N ALA A 30 5.80 -3.95 7.02
CA ALA A 30 6.78 -2.92 6.66
C ALA A 30 6.40 -1.53 7.20
N ARG A 31 5.23 -1.41 7.84
CA ARG A 31 4.64 -0.12 8.29
C ARG A 31 4.48 0.85 7.12
N GLY A 32 4.06 0.33 5.98
CA GLY A 32 3.83 1.08 4.75
C GLY A 32 2.36 1.37 4.48
N HIS A 33 2.11 2.03 3.35
CA HIS A 33 0.79 2.33 2.82
C HIS A 33 0.64 1.65 1.47
N LEU A 34 -0.60 1.28 1.10
CA LEU A 34 -0.91 0.48 -0.08
C LEU A 34 -1.80 1.24 -1.05
N LEU A 35 -1.42 1.25 -2.32
CA LEU A 35 -2.25 1.74 -3.41
C LEU A 35 -2.86 0.55 -4.15
N LEU A 36 -4.18 0.48 -4.23
CA LEU A 36 -4.91 -0.56 -4.95
C LEU A 36 -5.52 0.02 -6.23
N MET A 37 -5.12 -0.51 -7.35
CA MET A 37 -5.63 -0.14 -8.66
C MET A 37 -6.50 -1.26 -9.22
N GLY A 38 -7.56 -0.93 -9.96
CA GLY A 38 -8.39 -1.96 -10.57
C GLY A 38 -9.85 -1.56 -10.70
N PRO A 39 -10.68 -2.45 -11.30
CA PRO A 39 -12.08 -2.16 -11.61
C PRO A 39 -12.93 -2.06 -10.35
N VAL A 40 -14.14 -1.50 -10.51
CA VAL A 40 -15.18 -1.51 -9.46
C VAL A 40 -15.59 -2.96 -9.20
N GLY A 41 -15.81 -3.31 -7.92
CA GLY A 41 -16.22 -4.68 -7.54
C GLY A 41 -15.06 -5.69 -7.43
N GLY A 42 -13.79 -5.29 -7.62
CA GLY A 42 -12.63 -6.18 -7.51
C GLY A 42 -12.23 -6.58 -6.07
N GLY A 43 -13.07 -6.31 -5.06
CA GLY A 43 -12.81 -6.76 -3.67
C GLY A 43 -11.87 -5.85 -2.86
N LYS A 44 -11.52 -4.65 -3.34
CA LYS A 44 -10.61 -3.71 -2.64
C LYS A 44 -11.05 -3.39 -1.21
N THR A 45 -12.35 -3.13 -1.01
CA THR A 45 -12.93 -2.88 0.32
C THR A 45 -12.90 -4.12 1.22
N THR A 46 -13.14 -5.29 0.64
CA THR A 46 -13.09 -6.58 1.35
C THR A 46 -11.67 -6.86 1.86
N LEU A 47 -10.65 -6.63 1.02
CA LEU A 47 -9.24 -6.77 1.42
C LEU A 47 -8.89 -5.87 2.60
N ALA A 48 -9.30 -4.58 2.56
CA ALA A 48 -9.02 -3.62 3.62
C ALA A 48 -9.69 -3.99 4.95
N LYS A 49 -10.97 -4.41 4.92
CA LYS A 49 -11.69 -4.89 6.10
C LYS A 49 -11.08 -6.18 6.66
N ALA A 50 -10.72 -7.14 5.78
CA ALA A 50 -10.10 -8.38 6.17
C ALA A 50 -8.74 -8.16 6.85
N LEU A 51 -7.91 -7.24 6.35
CA LEU A 51 -6.65 -6.84 6.97
C LEU A 51 -6.87 -6.26 8.37
N ALA A 52 -7.80 -5.31 8.53
CA ALA A 52 -8.09 -4.72 9.83
C ALA A 52 -8.53 -5.78 10.85
N ARG A 53 -9.43 -6.67 10.43
CA ARG A 53 -9.93 -7.78 11.26
C ARG A 53 -8.81 -8.75 11.65
N ALA A 54 -7.95 -9.13 10.70
CA ALA A 54 -6.87 -10.08 10.92
C ALA A 54 -5.83 -9.61 11.93
N ILE A 55 -5.61 -8.30 12.06
CA ILE A 55 -4.68 -7.72 13.04
C ILE A 55 -5.36 -7.30 14.36
N GLY A 56 -6.67 -7.54 14.50
CA GLY A 56 -7.42 -7.07 15.67
C GLY A 56 -7.50 -5.54 15.75
N GLY A 57 -7.35 -4.84 14.63
CA GLY A 57 -7.35 -3.39 14.53
C GLY A 57 -8.71 -2.79 14.14
N THR A 58 -8.80 -1.47 14.22
CA THR A 58 -9.98 -0.70 13.81
C THR A 58 -9.93 -0.36 12.33
N PHE A 59 -11.10 -0.22 11.70
CA PHE A 59 -11.26 0.10 10.28
C PHE A 59 -12.12 1.34 10.08
N ALA A 60 -11.73 2.17 9.11
CA ALA A 60 -12.60 3.24 8.61
C ALA A 60 -12.51 3.30 7.07
N ARG A 61 -13.59 3.77 6.44
CA ARG A 61 -13.65 4.05 5.00
C ARG A 61 -14.01 5.50 4.77
N VAL A 62 -13.30 6.14 3.87
CA VAL A 62 -13.59 7.48 3.37
C VAL A 62 -13.75 7.39 1.85
N GLN A 63 -14.94 7.73 1.34
CA GLN A 63 -15.17 7.88 -0.09
C GLN A 63 -14.76 9.28 -0.49
N MET A 64 -13.79 9.39 -1.42
CA MET A 64 -13.34 10.68 -1.91
C MET A 64 -14.28 11.26 -2.97
N THR A 65 -14.47 12.55 -2.91
CA THR A 65 -15.16 13.38 -3.90
C THR A 65 -14.38 14.67 -4.12
N ASN A 66 -14.74 15.44 -5.13
CA ASN A 66 -14.17 16.78 -5.37
C ASN A 66 -14.49 17.79 -4.26
N GLU A 67 -15.41 17.48 -3.34
CA GLU A 67 -15.82 18.33 -2.23
C GLU A 67 -15.23 17.88 -0.88
N THR A 68 -14.57 16.71 -0.83
CA THR A 68 -14.02 16.17 0.42
C THR A 68 -13.00 17.11 1.04
N LEU A 69 -13.22 17.49 2.28
CA LEU A 69 -12.36 18.39 3.03
C LEU A 69 -11.29 17.63 3.83
N PRO A 70 -10.15 18.25 4.16
CA PRO A 70 -9.17 17.68 5.10
C PRO A 70 -9.79 17.29 6.45
N SER A 71 -10.71 18.09 6.97
CA SER A 71 -11.43 17.83 8.23
C SER A 71 -12.26 16.55 8.22
N ASP A 72 -12.78 16.14 7.05
CA ASP A 72 -13.58 14.91 6.92
C ASP A 72 -12.72 13.66 7.14
N ILE A 73 -11.40 13.77 6.97
CA ILE A 73 -10.44 12.70 7.12
C ILE A 73 -9.70 12.81 8.46
N LEU A 74 -9.17 13.99 8.75
CA LEU A 74 -8.30 14.23 9.91
C LEU A 74 -9.10 14.49 11.18
N GLY A 75 -10.31 15.06 11.06
CA GLY A 75 -11.06 15.59 12.17
C GLY A 75 -10.90 17.10 12.30
N TYR A 76 -11.51 17.67 13.32
CA TYR A 76 -11.61 19.12 13.53
C TYR A 76 -11.80 19.48 15.01
N GLY A 77 -11.52 20.74 15.33
CA GLY A 77 -11.81 21.31 16.64
C GLY A 77 -13.23 21.87 16.73
N VAL A 78 -13.90 21.65 17.85
CA VAL A 78 -15.17 22.26 18.20
C VAL A 78 -15.03 23.06 19.48
N TYR A 79 -15.63 24.24 19.53
CA TYR A 79 -15.63 25.07 20.71
C TYR A 79 -16.77 24.65 21.65
N VAL A 80 -16.45 24.14 22.83
CA VAL A 80 -17.45 23.71 23.81
C VAL A 80 -17.10 24.31 25.16
N GLN A 81 -17.98 25.15 25.69
CA GLN A 81 -17.84 25.78 27.04
C GLN A 81 -16.51 26.54 27.24
N GLY A 82 -16.00 27.22 26.20
CA GLY A 82 -14.75 27.98 26.27
C GLY A 82 -13.48 27.19 25.99
N GLU A 83 -13.58 25.88 25.74
CA GLU A 83 -12.45 25.01 25.41
C GLU A 83 -12.59 24.42 24.01
N VAL A 84 -11.46 24.19 23.34
CA VAL A 84 -11.41 23.46 22.05
C VAL A 84 -11.40 21.96 22.34
N LYS A 85 -12.42 21.26 21.91
CA LYS A 85 -12.47 19.78 21.90
C LYS A 85 -12.21 19.26 20.49
N VAL A 86 -11.31 18.29 20.37
CA VAL A 86 -10.99 17.69 19.08
C VAL A 86 -11.89 16.49 18.80
N VAL A 87 -12.58 16.54 17.66
CA VAL A 87 -13.32 15.42 17.08
C VAL A 87 -12.38 14.72 16.10
N LYS A 88 -11.94 13.51 16.47
CA LYS A 88 -11.02 12.70 15.65
C LYS A 88 -11.72 12.17 14.41
N GLY A 89 -11.07 12.32 13.25
CA GLY A 89 -11.56 11.82 11.98
C GLY A 89 -11.23 10.32 11.74
N PRO A 90 -11.67 9.79 10.60
CA PRO A 90 -11.43 8.39 10.18
C PRO A 90 -9.97 7.98 10.17
N ILE A 91 -9.03 8.92 9.97
CA ILE A 91 -7.59 8.65 9.90
C ILE A 91 -7.04 8.02 11.21
N PHE A 92 -7.74 8.18 12.34
CA PHE A 92 -7.34 7.61 13.63
C PHE A 92 -7.69 6.13 13.80
N ASN A 93 -7.88 5.40 12.71
CA ASN A 93 -8.05 3.94 12.71
C ASN A 93 -6.76 3.23 12.29
N ASN A 94 -6.65 1.93 12.62
CA ASN A 94 -5.48 1.12 12.24
C ASN A 94 -5.39 0.92 10.73
N VAL A 95 -6.52 0.65 10.08
CA VAL A 95 -6.63 0.53 8.62
C VAL A 95 -7.65 1.53 8.12
N VAL A 96 -7.21 2.43 7.26
CA VAL A 96 -8.06 3.48 6.67
C VAL A 96 -8.10 3.28 5.17
N LEU A 97 -9.29 2.97 4.65
CA LEU A 97 -9.55 2.88 3.22
C LEU A 97 -9.95 4.25 2.68
N ILE A 98 -9.10 4.82 1.85
CA ILE A 98 -9.36 6.04 1.08
C ILE A 98 -9.82 5.61 -0.32
N ASP A 99 -11.13 5.58 -0.52
CA ASP A 99 -11.70 5.08 -1.77
C ASP A 99 -11.75 6.19 -2.83
N GLU A 100 -11.31 5.87 -4.07
CA GLU A 100 -11.21 6.80 -5.20
C GLU A 100 -10.37 8.07 -4.89
N ILE A 101 -9.17 7.86 -4.34
CA ILE A 101 -8.28 8.96 -3.87
C ILE A 101 -8.02 10.03 -4.93
N ASN A 102 -8.03 9.66 -6.20
CA ASN A 102 -7.80 10.56 -7.35
C ASN A 102 -8.97 11.50 -7.65
N ARG A 103 -10.09 11.42 -6.91
CA ARG A 103 -11.20 12.40 -6.94
C ARG A 103 -11.01 13.53 -5.93
N ALA A 104 -10.11 13.36 -4.96
CA ALA A 104 -9.91 14.36 -3.90
C ALA A 104 -9.25 15.63 -4.43
N PRO A 105 -9.63 16.81 -3.90
CA PRO A 105 -8.97 18.07 -4.25
C PRO A 105 -7.52 18.09 -3.74
N PRO A 106 -6.60 18.84 -4.38
CA PRO A 106 -5.18 18.88 -4.04
C PRO A 106 -4.90 19.20 -2.57
N ARG A 107 -5.69 20.09 -1.96
CA ARG A 107 -5.55 20.44 -0.54
C ARG A 107 -5.79 19.26 0.39
N THR A 108 -6.75 18.39 0.04
CA THR A 108 -7.11 17.21 0.82
C THR A 108 -6.07 16.10 0.64
N LEU A 109 -5.54 15.94 -0.58
CA LEU A 109 -4.40 15.06 -0.83
C LEU A 109 -3.15 15.50 -0.04
N SER A 110 -2.88 16.81 0.02
CA SER A 110 -1.77 17.36 0.80
C SER A 110 -1.91 17.10 2.30
N ALA A 111 -3.14 17.11 2.83
CA ALA A 111 -3.40 16.84 4.24
C ALA A 111 -3.14 15.38 4.65
N LEU A 112 -3.12 14.44 3.70
CA LEU A 112 -2.74 13.05 3.95
C LEU A 112 -1.23 12.83 4.13
N ILE A 113 -0.41 13.82 3.78
CA ILE A 113 1.05 13.70 3.81
C ILE A 113 1.59 13.48 5.22
N GLU A 114 1.16 14.30 6.18
CA GLU A 114 1.59 14.21 7.58
C GLU A 114 1.23 12.82 8.17
N PRO A 115 -0.04 12.37 8.16
CA PRO A 115 -0.39 11.06 8.70
C PRO A 115 0.33 9.89 8.05
N MET A 116 0.57 9.95 6.74
CA MET A 116 1.27 8.87 6.04
C MET A 116 2.78 8.85 6.33
N GLN A 117 3.40 9.99 6.57
CA GLN A 117 4.84 10.11 6.72
C GLN A 117 5.28 10.09 8.18
N GLU A 118 4.64 10.91 9.03
CA GLU A 118 5.03 11.13 10.43
C GLU A 118 4.20 10.29 11.42
N ARG A 119 3.07 9.71 10.96
CA ARG A 119 2.10 8.99 11.80
C ARG A 119 1.54 9.85 12.91
N THR A 120 1.39 11.12 12.62
CA THR A 120 0.78 12.14 13.47
C THR A 120 -0.26 12.90 12.69
N VAL A 121 -1.14 13.55 13.40
CA VAL A 121 -2.12 14.51 12.86
C VAL A 121 -2.14 15.72 13.77
N THR A 122 -1.95 16.89 13.20
CA THR A 122 -2.02 18.16 13.94
C THR A 122 -3.37 18.83 13.69
N ILE A 123 -4.17 19.00 14.77
CA ILE A 123 -5.48 19.66 14.74
C ILE A 123 -5.45 20.80 15.75
N GLU A 124 -5.81 22.02 15.33
CA GLU A 124 -5.84 23.22 16.19
C GLU A 124 -4.54 23.40 16.99
N GLY A 125 -3.38 23.12 16.38
CA GLY A 125 -2.07 23.24 17.01
C GLY A 125 -1.69 22.12 17.96
N VAL A 126 -2.54 21.11 18.14
CA VAL A 126 -2.25 19.93 18.98
C VAL A 126 -1.94 18.73 18.08
N THR A 127 -0.77 18.10 18.31
CA THR A 127 -0.32 16.93 17.54
C THR A 127 -0.73 15.64 18.25
N PHE A 128 -1.43 14.78 17.54
CA PHE A 128 -1.90 13.47 18.00
C PHE A 128 -1.16 12.35 17.26
N LYS A 129 -0.77 11.31 18.01
CA LYS A 129 -0.21 10.10 17.39
C LYS A 129 -1.33 9.22 16.85
N LEU A 130 -1.07 8.62 15.68
CA LEU A 130 -1.92 7.59 15.09
C LEU A 130 -1.70 6.22 15.76
N PRO A 131 -2.65 5.29 15.65
CA PRO A 131 -2.49 3.94 16.19
C PRO A 131 -1.33 3.20 15.55
N ASP A 132 -0.81 2.17 16.20
CA ASP A 132 0.24 1.30 15.69
C ASP A 132 -0.21 -0.17 15.74
N PRO A 133 -0.28 -0.88 14.60
CA PRO A 133 0.02 -0.42 13.25
C PRO A 133 -1.01 0.57 12.69
N HIS A 134 -0.57 1.41 11.76
CA HIS A 134 -1.43 2.31 10.98
C HIS A 134 -1.12 2.15 9.50
N MET A 135 -2.15 1.94 8.68
CA MET A 135 -2.04 1.76 7.25
C MET A 135 -3.15 2.50 6.51
N VAL A 136 -2.76 3.38 5.61
CA VAL A 136 -3.66 3.93 4.59
C VAL A 136 -3.65 3.00 3.40
N ILE A 137 -4.84 2.56 2.98
CA ILE A 137 -5.08 1.85 1.72
C ILE A 137 -5.86 2.81 0.84
N ALA A 138 -5.28 3.23 -0.28
CA ALA A 138 -5.98 4.08 -1.24
C ALA A 138 -6.40 3.27 -2.46
N THR A 139 -7.51 3.64 -3.10
CA THR A 139 -7.95 2.99 -4.32
C THR A 139 -8.00 3.96 -5.50
N ILE A 140 -7.69 3.42 -6.70
CA ILE A 140 -7.88 4.09 -7.98
C ILE A 140 -8.67 3.16 -8.90
N ASN A 141 -9.67 3.73 -9.57
CA ASN A 141 -10.41 3.04 -10.62
C ASN A 141 -9.73 3.29 -11.98
N LEU A 142 -9.00 2.31 -12.48
CA LEU A 142 -8.27 2.42 -13.76
C LEU A 142 -9.21 2.66 -14.96
N THR A 143 -10.42 2.13 -14.92
CA THR A 143 -11.41 2.34 -16.01
C THR A 143 -11.82 3.80 -16.12
N GLU A 144 -11.96 4.50 -15.00
CA GLU A 144 -12.30 5.93 -14.97
C GLU A 144 -11.12 6.81 -15.40
N VAL A 145 -9.90 6.46 -14.99
CA VAL A 145 -8.68 7.14 -15.44
C VAL A 145 -8.53 7.00 -16.97
N ALA A 146 -8.67 5.79 -17.52
CA ALA A 146 -8.58 5.55 -18.95
C ALA A 146 -9.65 6.29 -19.78
N ARG A 147 -10.82 6.56 -19.17
CA ARG A 147 -11.89 7.35 -19.82
C ARG A 147 -11.74 8.86 -19.62
N GLY A 148 -10.69 9.32 -18.94
CA GLY A 148 -10.50 10.74 -18.64
C GLY A 148 -11.52 11.30 -17.63
N ALA A 149 -12.26 10.45 -16.93
CA ALA A 149 -13.27 10.87 -15.95
C ALA A 149 -12.64 11.36 -14.63
N THR A 150 -11.39 10.99 -14.37
CA THR A 150 -10.62 11.41 -13.20
C THR A 150 -9.20 11.76 -13.58
N GLN A 151 -8.55 12.61 -12.79
CA GLN A 151 -7.15 12.99 -13.01
C GLN A 151 -6.19 11.93 -12.44
N PRO A 152 -4.98 11.79 -13.00
CA PRO A 152 -3.94 10.98 -12.39
C PRO A 152 -3.54 11.55 -11.02
N LEU A 153 -3.12 10.65 -10.11
CA LEU A 153 -2.64 11.08 -8.81
C LEU A 153 -1.32 11.87 -8.95
N PRO A 154 -1.14 12.99 -8.23
CA PRO A 154 0.14 13.68 -8.24
C PRO A 154 1.28 12.75 -7.78
N TYR A 155 2.42 12.80 -8.49
CA TYR A 155 3.60 11.96 -8.19
C TYR A 155 4.02 12.03 -6.72
N ALA A 156 3.99 13.23 -6.14
CA ALA A 156 4.33 13.42 -4.73
C ALA A 156 3.45 12.62 -3.76
N VAL A 157 2.20 12.32 -4.12
CA VAL A 157 1.28 11.49 -3.32
C VAL A 157 1.53 10.02 -3.62
N THR A 158 1.65 9.67 -4.90
CA THR A 158 1.87 8.28 -5.35
C THR A 158 3.16 7.70 -4.75
N ASP A 159 4.24 8.48 -4.74
CA ASP A 159 5.55 8.09 -4.21
C ASP A 159 5.57 7.78 -2.70
N ARG A 160 4.50 8.12 -1.97
CA ARG A 160 4.35 7.81 -0.52
C ARG A 160 3.80 6.41 -0.24
N PHE A 161 3.17 5.80 -1.22
CA PHE A 161 2.72 4.42 -1.06
C PHE A 161 3.91 3.47 -1.15
N THR A 162 4.06 2.60 -0.17
CA THR A 162 5.16 1.62 -0.11
C THR A 162 5.03 0.59 -1.21
N ALA A 163 3.80 0.18 -1.48
CA ALA A 163 3.48 -0.75 -2.56
C ALA A 163 2.22 -0.30 -3.31
N ALA A 164 2.16 -0.64 -4.59
CA ALA A 164 0.96 -0.57 -5.40
C ALA A 164 0.65 -1.95 -5.99
N LEU A 165 -0.63 -2.30 -6.06
CA LEU A 165 -1.09 -3.57 -6.58
C LEU A 165 -2.27 -3.36 -7.52
N THR A 166 -2.25 -4.06 -8.63
CA THR A 166 -3.40 -4.12 -9.53
C THR A 166 -4.26 -5.33 -9.17
N ILE A 167 -5.53 -5.07 -8.87
CA ILE A 167 -6.54 -6.10 -8.61
C ILE A 167 -7.36 -6.26 -9.87
N ASN A 168 -7.41 -7.47 -10.39
CA ASN A 168 -8.27 -7.86 -11.50
C ASN A 168 -9.54 -8.54 -10.98
N TYR A 169 -10.53 -8.76 -11.87
CA TYR A 169 -11.66 -9.61 -11.53
C TYR A 169 -11.19 -11.03 -11.21
N ALA A 170 -11.90 -11.69 -10.30
CA ALA A 170 -11.66 -13.09 -9.98
C ALA A 170 -11.95 -13.96 -11.23
N ASP A 171 -11.28 -15.11 -11.32
CA ASP A 171 -11.63 -16.12 -12.31
C ASP A 171 -13.00 -16.77 -11.98
N VAL A 172 -13.57 -17.48 -12.95
CA VAL A 172 -14.92 -18.10 -12.81
C VAL A 172 -15.02 -19.03 -11.60
N ALA A 173 -13.95 -19.72 -11.23
CA ALA A 173 -13.98 -20.64 -10.08
C ALA A 173 -14.06 -19.86 -8.77
N ARG A 174 -13.25 -18.80 -8.64
CA ARG A 174 -13.24 -17.91 -7.49
C ARG A 174 -14.52 -17.06 -7.40
N GLU A 175 -15.08 -16.61 -8.53
CA GLU A 175 -16.36 -15.90 -8.53
C GLU A 175 -17.48 -16.77 -7.95
N LYS A 176 -17.55 -18.07 -8.29
CA LYS A 176 -18.52 -19.00 -7.68
C LYS A 176 -18.36 -19.09 -6.16
N GLU A 177 -17.13 -19.05 -5.67
CA GLU A 177 -16.85 -19.07 -4.23
C GLU A 177 -17.25 -17.75 -3.56
N ILE A 178 -16.96 -16.60 -4.20
CA ILE A 178 -17.39 -15.28 -3.73
C ILE A 178 -18.91 -15.25 -3.59
N VAL A 179 -19.66 -15.75 -4.59
CA VAL A 179 -21.13 -15.81 -4.53
C VAL A 179 -21.61 -16.68 -3.36
N ARG A 180 -20.96 -17.82 -3.10
CA ARG A 180 -21.32 -18.71 -1.96
C ARG A 180 -21.05 -18.05 -0.60
N LEU A 181 -20.03 -17.21 -0.51
CA LEU A 181 -19.65 -16.51 0.72
C LEU A 181 -20.26 -15.11 0.82
N SER A 182 -21.16 -14.72 -0.09
CA SER A 182 -21.68 -13.34 -0.17
C SER A 182 -22.26 -12.84 1.15
N GLU A 183 -23.05 -13.65 1.86
CA GLU A 183 -23.65 -13.28 3.14
C GLU A 183 -22.58 -13.08 4.24
N GLU A 184 -21.54 -13.94 4.27
CA GLU A 184 -20.41 -13.79 5.21
C GLU A 184 -19.58 -12.55 4.89
N LEU A 185 -19.38 -12.24 3.60
CA LEU A 185 -18.66 -11.05 3.12
C LEU A 185 -19.43 -9.76 3.41
N GLU A 186 -20.75 -9.76 3.29
CA GLU A 186 -21.59 -8.63 3.69
C GLU A 186 -21.51 -8.35 5.20
N GLY A 187 -21.45 -9.40 6.02
CA GLY A 187 -21.26 -9.33 7.47
C GLY A 187 -19.86 -8.89 7.91
N LEU A 188 -18.90 -8.77 6.98
CA LEU A 188 -17.54 -8.34 7.30
C LEU A 188 -17.51 -6.83 7.57
N ASP A 189 -17.55 -6.46 8.84
CA ASP A 189 -17.61 -5.06 9.30
C ASP A 189 -16.24 -4.43 9.62
N GLY A 190 -15.16 -5.21 9.54
CA GLY A 190 -13.81 -4.77 9.89
C GLY A 190 -13.57 -4.54 11.39
N ARG A 191 -14.50 -4.98 12.26
CA ARG A 191 -14.32 -4.92 13.71
C ARG A 191 -13.34 -5.97 14.20
N PRO A 192 -12.54 -5.65 15.23
CA PRO A 192 -11.64 -6.62 15.84
C PRO A 192 -12.40 -7.83 16.37
N GLN A 193 -11.95 -9.03 16.00
CA GLN A 193 -12.46 -10.28 16.59
C GLN A 193 -11.32 -11.01 17.27
N GLY A 194 -11.01 -10.62 18.52
CA GLY A 194 -10.13 -11.39 19.40
C GLY A 194 -8.72 -11.70 18.87
N ALA A 195 -8.31 -11.08 17.75
CA ALA A 195 -6.97 -11.26 17.22
C ALA A 195 -5.95 -10.58 18.13
N ALA A 196 -4.83 -11.24 18.38
CA ALA A 196 -3.73 -10.62 19.10
C ALA A 196 -3.16 -9.47 18.27
N PRO A 197 -2.77 -8.33 18.90
CA PRO A 197 -2.15 -7.23 18.20
C PRO A 197 -0.95 -7.68 17.37
N LEU A 198 -0.79 -7.11 16.18
CA LEU A 198 0.36 -7.39 15.32
C LEU A 198 1.66 -6.95 16.01
N ASN A 199 2.39 -7.90 16.56
CA ASN A 199 3.70 -7.67 17.17
C ASN A 199 4.82 -8.15 16.21
N ALA A 200 4.87 -7.55 15.01
CA ALA A 200 5.87 -7.87 14.00
C ALA A 200 6.79 -6.66 13.77
N SER A 201 8.08 -6.92 13.68
CA SER A 201 9.08 -5.88 13.42
C SER A 201 10.11 -6.38 12.40
N ILE A 202 10.28 -5.63 11.33
CA ILE A 202 11.34 -5.88 10.34
C ILE A 202 12.73 -5.44 10.79
N ARG A 203 12.87 -4.81 11.99
CA ARG A 203 14.15 -4.25 12.45
C ARG A 203 15.24 -5.29 12.60
N GLY A 204 14.89 -6.50 13.06
CA GLY A 204 15.81 -7.62 13.26
C GLY A 204 16.14 -8.41 12.00
N ILE A 205 15.54 -8.11 10.84
CA ILE A 205 15.82 -8.82 9.59
C ILE A 205 17.10 -8.28 8.99
N TYR A 206 18.07 -9.17 8.79
CA TYR A 206 19.38 -8.84 8.23
C TYR A 206 19.30 -8.67 6.70
N VAL A 207 20.06 -7.70 6.19
CA VAL A 207 20.28 -7.49 4.75
C VAL A 207 21.78 -7.38 4.55
N SER A 208 22.37 -8.26 3.76
CA SER A 208 23.80 -8.18 3.43
C SER A 208 24.09 -6.98 2.53
N ASP A 209 25.34 -6.52 2.54
CA ASP A 209 25.78 -5.42 1.67
C ASP A 209 25.57 -5.75 0.19
N LEU A 210 25.77 -7.01 -0.21
CA LEU A 210 25.54 -7.48 -1.58
C LEU A 210 24.06 -7.35 -1.99
N VAL A 211 23.13 -7.76 -1.11
CA VAL A 211 21.68 -7.61 -1.39
C VAL A 211 21.28 -6.14 -1.39
N MET A 212 21.87 -5.33 -0.52
CA MET A 212 21.66 -3.88 -0.52
C MET A 212 22.14 -3.25 -1.83
N GLU A 213 23.33 -3.63 -2.28
CA GLU A 213 23.89 -3.14 -3.55
C GLU A 213 23.00 -3.53 -4.73
N TYR A 214 22.52 -4.79 -4.77
CA TYR A 214 21.57 -5.25 -5.78
C TYR A 214 20.31 -4.38 -5.83
N MET A 215 19.71 -4.07 -4.67
CA MET A 215 18.54 -3.16 -4.60
C MET A 215 18.85 -1.76 -5.16
N ILE A 216 20.01 -1.21 -4.84
CA ILE A 216 20.43 0.11 -5.32
C ILE A 216 20.68 0.08 -6.82
N GLN A 217 21.36 -0.95 -7.34
CA GLN A 217 21.64 -1.11 -8.77
C GLN A 217 20.35 -1.22 -9.59
N LEU A 218 19.34 -1.96 -9.10
CA LEU A 218 18.01 -2.00 -9.73
C LEU A 218 17.39 -0.61 -9.86
N VAL A 219 17.39 0.15 -8.77
CA VAL A 219 16.79 1.50 -8.79
C VAL A 219 17.60 2.44 -9.68
N GLU A 220 18.94 2.35 -9.67
CA GLU A 220 19.81 3.16 -10.54
C GLU A 220 19.64 2.80 -12.03
N ARG A 221 19.45 1.51 -12.34
CA ARG A 221 19.16 1.10 -13.73
C ARG A 221 17.86 1.75 -14.23
N ILE A 222 16.80 1.73 -13.40
CA ILE A 222 15.53 2.38 -13.73
C ILE A 222 15.70 3.91 -13.87
N ARG A 223 16.45 4.56 -12.96
CA ARG A 223 16.70 6.01 -13.02
C ARG A 223 17.40 6.45 -14.31
N ARG A 224 18.23 5.58 -14.88
CA ARG A 224 19.01 5.84 -16.13
C ARG A 224 18.30 5.38 -17.39
N ASP A 225 17.12 4.77 -17.26
CA ASP A 225 16.37 4.32 -18.42
C ASP A 225 15.88 5.51 -19.22
N GLU A 226 16.13 5.50 -20.53
CA GLU A 226 15.78 6.62 -21.42
C GLU A 226 14.27 6.88 -21.52
N ARG A 227 13.45 5.86 -21.21
CA ARG A 227 11.99 5.92 -21.22
C ARG A 227 11.44 6.69 -20.00
N VAL A 228 12.22 6.83 -18.93
CA VAL A 228 11.79 7.46 -17.67
C VAL A 228 11.92 8.98 -17.76
N GLU A 229 10.82 9.67 -17.46
CA GLU A 229 10.75 11.13 -17.44
C GLU A 229 11.29 11.69 -16.12
N LEU A 230 10.86 11.13 -14.99
CA LEU A 230 11.22 11.57 -13.65
C LEU A 230 12.04 10.49 -12.93
N PRO A 231 13.29 10.78 -12.52
CA PRO A 231 14.08 9.83 -11.75
C PRO A 231 13.39 9.44 -10.44
N LEU A 232 13.45 8.15 -10.10
CA LEU A 232 12.86 7.63 -8.87
C LEU A 232 13.46 8.32 -7.63
N SER A 233 12.63 8.70 -6.68
CA SER A 233 13.06 9.31 -5.42
C SER A 233 13.81 8.32 -4.52
N THR A 234 14.44 8.83 -3.45
CA THR A 234 15.05 7.97 -2.40
C THR A 234 14.03 7.12 -1.64
N ARG A 235 12.72 7.38 -1.78
CA ARG A 235 11.68 6.52 -1.21
C ARG A 235 11.58 5.17 -1.93
N ALA A 236 11.95 5.10 -3.21
CA ALA A 236 11.93 3.86 -3.98
C ALA A 236 12.84 2.78 -3.37
N PRO A 237 14.16 2.98 -3.19
CA PRO A 237 15.00 1.97 -2.56
C PRO A 237 14.61 1.70 -1.09
N ILE A 238 14.11 2.70 -0.35
CA ILE A 238 13.61 2.49 1.03
C ILE A 238 12.37 1.59 1.03
N ALA A 239 11.44 1.78 0.11
CA ALA A 239 10.25 0.94 -0.02
C ALA A 239 10.63 -0.50 -0.40
N LEU A 240 11.51 -0.66 -1.39
CA LEU A 240 12.05 -1.96 -1.82
C LEU A 240 12.71 -2.69 -0.65
N TYR A 241 13.61 -2.02 0.09
CA TYR A 241 14.29 -2.55 1.27
C TYR A 241 13.31 -3.02 2.35
N ARG A 242 12.34 -2.17 2.72
CA ARG A 242 11.36 -2.49 3.78
C ARG A 242 10.44 -3.64 3.37
N LEU A 243 9.97 -3.64 2.12
CA LEU A 243 9.08 -4.66 1.62
C LEU A 243 9.79 -6.02 1.50
N SER A 244 11.03 -6.06 1.02
CA SER A 244 11.84 -7.29 0.96
C SER A 244 12.07 -7.88 2.35
N LYS A 245 12.35 -7.05 3.36
CA LYS A 245 12.46 -7.51 4.76
C LYS A 245 11.15 -8.08 5.29
N ALA A 246 10.02 -7.47 4.95
CA ALA A 246 8.71 -7.96 5.36
C ALA A 246 8.36 -9.29 4.68
N ILE A 247 8.72 -9.48 3.42
CA ILE A 247 8.55 -10.73 2.68
C ILE A 247 9.41 -11.84 3.32
N ALA A 248 10.70 -11.58 3.58
CA ALA A 248 11.58 -12.53 4.27
C ALA A 248 11.01 -12.95 5.63
N LEU A 249 10.48 -11.99 6.39
CA LEU A 249 9.87 -12.25 7.69
C LEU A 249 8.59 -13.10 7.58
N LEU A 250 7.74 -12.86 6.57
CA LEU A 250 6.57 -13.68 6.27
C LEU A 250 6.96 -15.12 5.92
N ASP A 251 8.09 -15.31 5.25
CA ASP A 251 8.64 -16.62 4.93
C ASP A 251 9.39 -17.28 6.12
N GLY A 252 9.36 -16.64 7.30
CA GLY A 252 9.97 -17.17 8.53
C GLY A 252 11.48 -17.03 8.58
N ARG A 253 12.08 -16.21 7.69
CA ARG A 253 13.52 -15.96 7.65
C ARG A 253 13.87 -14.67 8.40
N ASN A 254 15.06 -14.63 8.97
CA ASN A 254 15.62 -13.44 9.61
C ASN A 254 16.66 -12.72 8.73
N TYR A 255 16.73 -13.06 7.45
CA TYR A 255 17.58 -12.43 6.43
C TYR A 255 16.87 -12.37 5.08
N VAL A 256 17.25 -11.37 4.28
CA VAL A 256 16.74 -11.14 2.92
C VAL A 256 17.58 -11.88 1.90
N VAL A 257 16.90 -12.48 0.92
CA VAL A 257 17.52 -13.09 -0.27
C VAL A 257 17.11 -12.32 -1.54
N PRO A 258 17.84 -12.46 -2.67
CA PRO A 258 17.49 -11.78 -3.91
C PRO A 258 16.06 -11.99 -4.40
N ASP A 259 15.50 -13.18 -4.18
CA ASP A 259 14.13 -13.48 -4.58
C ASP A 259 13.09 -12.63 -3.82
N ASP A 260 13.40 -12.21 -2.57
CA ASP A 260 12.54 -11.29 -1.85
C ASP A 260 12.54 -9.90 -2.50
N VAL A 261 13.71 -9.48 -3.01
CA VAL A 261 13.87 -8.22 -3.73
C VAL A 261 13.11 -8.27 -5.05
N LYS A 262 13.21 -9.37 -5.80
CA LYS A 262 12.47 -9.58 -7.06
C LYS A 262 10.96 -9.55 -6.82
N LYS A 263 10.46 -10.25 -5.78
CA LYS A 263 9.04 -10.23 -5.39
C LYS A 263 8.56 -8.85 -4.98
N ALA A 264 9.41 -8.05 -4.36
CA ALA A 264 9.09 -6.69 -3.91
C ALA A 264 9.17 -5.65 -5.03
N ALA A 265 9.91 -5.90 -6.11
CA ALA A 265 10.28 -4.91 -7.12
C ALA A 265 9.06 -4.28 -7.80
N HIS A 266 8.20 -5.06 -8.45
CA HIS A 266 7.00 -4.54 -9.09
C HIS A 266 6.07 -3.80 -8.11
N PRO A 267 5.67 -4.39 -6.97
CA PRO A 267 4.85 -3.67 -6.00
C PRO A 267 5.46 -2.36 -5.51
N ALA A 268 6.79 -2.33 -5.31
CA ALA A 268 7.46 -1.15 -4.78
C ALA A 268 7.77 -0.09 -5.84
N LEU A 269 7.99 -0.46 -7.10
CA LEU A 269 8.61 0.42 -8.10
C LEU A 269 7.68 0.85 -9.22
N ASP A 270 6.78 -0.02 -9.74
CA ASP A 270 5.96 0.26 -10.93
C ASP A 270 5.23 1.60 -10.86
N HIS A 271 4.58 1.88 -9.73
CA HIS A 271 3.78 3.10 -9.53
C HIS A 271 4.63 4.37 -9.36
N ARG A 272 5.95 4.25 -9.30
CA ARG A 272 6.92 5.35 -9.21
C ARG A 272 7.56 5.69 -10.55
N VAL A 273 7.45 4.79 -11.54
CA VAL A 273 7.98 5.02 -12.89
C VAL A 273 7.02 5.91 -13.65
N VAL A 274 7.48 7.10 -14.01
CA VAL A 274 6.77 8.03 -14.89
C VAL A 274 7.46 7.98 -16.24
N LEU A 275 6.73 7.55 -17.26
CA LEU A 275 7.25 7.42 -18.63
C LEU A 275 7.08 8.71 -19.41
N LYS A 276 8.02 8.97 -20.30
CA LYS A 276 7.92 10.05 -21.28
C LYS A 276 6.76 9.77 -22.26
N PRO A 277 6.04 10.80 -22.72
CA PRO A 277 4.87 10.62 -23.59
C PRO A 277 5.15 9.86 -24.89
N GLU A 278 6.39 9.92 -25.43
CA GLU A 278 6.80 9.23 -26.64
C GLU A 278 6.84 7.70 -26.53
N TYR A 279 6.82 7.15 -25.31
CA TYR A 279 6.83 5.71 -25.02
C TYR A 279 5.45 5.19 -24.60
N GLY A 280 4.37 5.70 -25.21
CA GLY A 280 2.98 5.36 -24.85
C GLY A 280 2.60 3.88 -24.96
N ASP A 281 3.38 3.07 -25.71
CA ASP A 281 3.16 1.63 -25.88
C ASP A 281 3.88 0.78 -24.80
N VAL A 282 4.70 1.42 -23.96
CA VAL A 282 5.46 0.77 -22.86
C VAL A 282 4.73 0.98 -21.54
N SER A 283 4.73 -0.02 -20.68
CA SER A 283 4.21 0.11 -19.31
C SER A 283 5.34 0.38 -18.31
N PRO A 284 5.04 1.02 -17.16
CA PRO A 284 5.99 1.11 -16.05
C PRO A 284 6.56 -0.25 -15.62
N ALA A 285 5.75 -1.30 -15.64
CA ALA A 285 6.16 -2.65 -15.30
C ALA A 285 7.22 -3.22 -16.28
N ASP A 286 7.17 -2.87 -17.57
CA ASP A 286 8.17 -3.32 -18.56
C ASP A 286 9.56 -2.75 -18.20
N VAL A 287 9.64 -1.50 -17.74
CA VAL A 287 10.90 -0.88 -17.32
C VAL A 287 11.48 -1.58 -16.08
N VAL A 288 10.63 -1.92 -15.13
CA VAL A 288 11.05 -2.65 -13.91
C VAL A 288 11.48 -4.08 -14.26
N GLU A 289 10.75 -4.76 -15.13
CA GLU A 289 11.07 -6.11 -15.59
C GLU A 289 12.40 -6.15 -16.36
N ASP A 290 12.65 -5.17 -17.24
CA ASP A 290 13.93 -5.05 -17.94
C ASP A 290 15.09 -4.83 -16.97
N ALA A 291 14.90 -3.98 -15.97
CA ALA A 291 15.92 -3.78 -14.92
C ALA A 291 16.20 -5.07 -14.14
N LEU A 292 15.16 -5.86 -13.81
CA LEU A 292 15.31 -7.16 -13.14
C LEU A 292 16.06 -8.21 -13.98
N ARG A 293 15.95 -8.13 -15.30
CA ARG A 293 16.68 -9.02 -16.22
C ARG A 293 18.13 -8.61 -16.45
N GLU A 294 18.39 -7.31 -16.47
CA GLU A 294 19.73 -6.77 -16.76
C GLU A 294 20.63 -6.70 -15.53
N VAL A 295 20.04 -6.51 -14.34
CA VAL A 295 20.79 -6.42 -13.08
C VAL A 295 20.82 -7.77 -12.40
N GLU A 296 21.94 -8.47 -12.53
CA GLU A 296 22.16 -9.73 -11.82
C GLU A 296 22.86 -9.47 -10.47
N PRO A 297 22.51 -10.25 -9.42
CA PRO A 297 23.26 -10.20 -8.17
C PRO A 297 24.71 -10.57 -8.40
N SER A 298 25.64 -9.73 -7.96
CA SER A 298 27.09 -9.81 -8.26
C SER A 298 27.77 -11.14 -7.89
N TRP A 299 27.20 -11.93 -6.99
CA TRP A 299 27.75 -13.25 -6.60
C TRP A 299 27.43 -14.39 -7.58
N PHE A 300 26.58 -14.19 -8.61
CA PHE A 300 26.39 -15.15 -9.68
C PHE A 300 27.55 -15.14 -10.70
N LEU A 301 28.41 -14.14 -10.65
CA LEU A 301 29.53 -13.96 -11.57
C LEU A 301 30.85 -14.57 -11.06
N GLU A 302 30.89 -15.12 -9.82
CA GLU A 302 32.10 -15.71 -9.21
C GLU A 302 32.04 -17.25 -9.13
N VAL A 303 31.25 -17.93 -9.96
CA VAL A 303 31.25 -19.41 -10.05
C VAL A 303 31.76 -19.89 -11.40
#